data_fdeba267411510b3291a62485d15e2ce
#
_entry.id   fdeba267411510b3291a62485d15e2ce
#
_cell.length_a   1.000
_cell.length_b   1.000
_cell.length_c   1.000
_cell.angle_alpha   90.00
_cell.angle_beta   90.00
_cell.angle_gamma   90.00
#
_symmetry.space_group_name_H-M   'P 1'
#
loop_
_entity.id
_entity.type
_entity.pdbx_description
1 polymer ?
#
loop_
_entity_poly.entity_id
_entity_poly.type
_entity_poly.pdbx_seq_one_letter_code
_entity_poly.pdbx_strand_id
1 'polypeptide(L)'
;MFDRTKAKVIRIGDRCIGGDYPIAIQSMCNTKTEDVEACVAQILRLEKAGCDIIRVAVPTMEAAESISKIKKQIHIPLVADIHFDYRLALACIEAGADKIRLNPGNIGARENVEKVVKACKEKHIPIRIGINGGSLEKDIHEKYGKPTAQGMIESAKRHVQILEDLDFYDTVLSFKSSDPLLCIEAYRLAAQTFDYPLHLGVTEAGTTMTSAIKSSLALGTLLNEGI
;
A
#
# COMPACT_ATOMS: atom_id res chain seq x y z
N MET A 1 11.82 -22.00 -3.06
CA MET A 1 11.20 -21.37 -1.90
C MET A 1 11.80 -19.98 -1.78
N PHE A 2 11.00 -18.95 -1.64
CA PHE A 2 11.46 -17.58 -1.41
C PHE A 2 11.91 -17.39 0.04
N ASP A 3 12.58 -16.30 0.31
CA ASP A 3 13.07 -16.00 1.65
C ASP A 3 12.74 -14.53 1.97
N ARG A 4 11.55 -14.29 2.55
CA ARG A 4 11.06 -12.96 2.89
C ARG A 4 11.92 -12.23 3.90
N THR A 5 12.80 -12.95 4.63
CA THR A 5 13.71 -12.32 5.62
C THR A 5 14.77 -11.44 4.96
N LYS A 6 14.99 -11.61 3.65
CA LYS A 6 15.89 -10.78 2.84
C LYS A 6 15.30 -9.42 2.44
N ALA A 7 13.98 -9.25 2.60
CA ALA A 7 13.35 -7.97 2.31
C ALA A 7 13.82 -6.88 3.29
N LYS A 8 13.96 -5.66 2.78
CA LYS A 8 14.28 -4.48 3.60
C LYS A 8 13.29 -4.34 4.76
N VAL A 9 13.80 -3.95 5.92
CA VAL A 9 12.93 -3.62 7.07
C VAL A 9 12.38 -2.22 6.89
N ILE A 10 11.06 -2.09 6.94
CA ILE A 10 10.35 -0.80 6.84
C ILE A 10 9.55 -0.58 8.12
N ARG A 11 9.74 0.58 8.74
CA ARG A 11 9.01 1.01 9.93
C ARG A 11 7.73 1.77 9.53
N ILE A 12 6.61 1.44 10.19
CA ILE A 12 5.30 2.06 10.00
C ILE A 12 4.76 2.39 11.40
N GLY A 13 4.91 3.63 11.83
CA GLY A 13 4.61 4.02 13.21
C GLY A 13 5.44 3.22 14.22
N ASP A 14 4.78 2.45 15.07
CA ASP A 14 5.39 1.55 16.07
C ASP A 14 5.63 0.11 15.55
N ARG A 15 5.22 -0.21 14.32
CA ARG A 15 5.37 -1.53 13.69
C ARG A 15 6.51 -1.55 12.70
N CYS A 16 7.14 -2.72 12.54
CA CYS A 16 8.09 -3.00 11.48
C CYS A 16 7.59 -4.16 10.63
N ILE A 17 7.87 -4.11 9.32
CA ILE A 17 7.61 -5.17 8.35
C ILE A 17 8.87 -5.47 7.55
N GLY A 18 8.94 -6.64 6.93
CA GLY A 18 10.15 -7.11 6.24
C GLY A 18 11.16 -7.74 7.22
N GLY A 19 12.26 -8.25 6.71
CA GLY A 19 13.24 -8.96 7.53
C GLY A 19 12.60 -10.10 8.33
N ASP A 20 13.04 -10.31 9.55
CA ASP A 20 12.54 -11.32 10.49
C ASP A 20 11.27 -10.90 11.24
N TYR A 21 10.72 -9.72 10.95
CA TYR A 21 9.51 -9.25 11.62
C TYR A 21 8.29 -10.09 11.24
N PRO A 22 7.33 -10.26 12.17
CA PRO A 22 6.11 -11.00 11.89
C PRO A 22 5.29 -10.33 10.78
N ILE A 23 4.48 -11.15 10.09
CA ILE A 23 3.56 -10.67 9.07
C ILE A 23 2.50 -9.78 9.73
N ALA A 24 2.38 -8.53 9.28
CA ALA A 24 1.38 -7.60 9.76
C ALA A 24 0.06 -7.74 9.01
N ILE A 25 -1.04 -7.75 9.74
CA ILE A 25 -2.41 -7.81 9.20
C ILE A 25 -2.91 -6.38 9.01
N GLN A 26 -3.19 -6.00 7.76
CA GLN A 26 -3.73 -4.69 7.44
C GLN A 26 -5.15 -4.80 6.90
N SER A 27 -6.04 -3.94 7.42
CA SER A 27 -7.40 -3.76 6.91
C SER A 27 -7.62 -2.34 6.38
N MET A 28 -8.81 -2.07 5.85
CA MET A 28 -9.21 -0.75 5.36
C MET A 28 -10.60 -0.41 5.85
N CYS A 29 -10.80 0.84 6.30
CA CYS A 29 -12.12 1.36 6.62
C CYS A 29 -12.98 1.48 5.36
N ASN A 30 -14.27 1.23 5.52
CA ASN A 30 -15.29 1.51 4.52
C ASN A 30 -16.20 2.69 4.91
N THR A 31 -15.95 3.29 6.08
CA THR A 31 -16.54 4.55 6.50
C THR A 31 -15.89 5.72 5.77
N LYS A 32 -16.60 6.84 5.66
CA LYS A 32 -16.01 8.10 5.17
C LYS A 32 -15.00 8.60 6.20
N THR A 33 -13.84 9.02 5.76
CA THR A 33 -12.75 9.46 6.67
C THR A 33 -13.09 10.76 7.39
N GLU A 34 -13.94 11.59 6.80
CA GLU A 34 -14.48 12.80 7.39
C GLU A 34 -15.40 12.52 8.60
N ASP A 35 -16.05 11.35 8.61
CA ASP A 35 -16.83 10.89 9.77
C ASP A 35 -15.88 10.22 10.77
N VAL A 36 -15.26 11.04 11.59
CA VAL A 36 -14.26 10.64 12.58
C VAL A 36 -14.81 9.59 13.56
N GLU A 37 -16.04 9.76 14.04
CA GLU A 37 -16.65 8.85 15.03
C GLU A 37 -16.88 7.46 14.43
N ALA A 38 -17.47 7.38 13.23
CA ALA A 38 -17.69 6.12 12.54
C ALA A 38 -16.37 5.42 12.18
N CYS A 39 -15.37 6.20 11.71
CA CYS A 39 -14.03 5.70 11.42
C CYS A 39 -13.35 5.11 12.66
N VAL A 40 -13.31 5.84 13.76
CA VAL A 40 -12.71 5.38 15.03
C VAL A 40 -13.42 4.14 15.54
N ALA A 41 -14.76 4.13 15.55
CA ALA A 41 -15.53 2.97 15.98
C ALA A 41 -15.22 1.72 15.12
N GLN A 42 -15.06 1.88 13.81
CA GLN A 42 -14.67 0.78 12.92
C GLN A 42 -13.23 0.32 13.20
N ILE A 43 -12.28 1.23 13.36
CA ILE A 43 -10.88 0.92 13.61
C ILE A 43 -10.73 0.14 14.92
N LEU A 44 -11.33 0.60 16.01
CA LEU A 44 -11.26 -0.08 17.32
C LEU A 44 -11.85 -1.50 17.28
N ARG A 45 -12.91 -1.74 16.48
CA ARG A 45 -13.41 -3.11 16.25
C ARG A 45 -12.40 -3.97 15.49
N LEU A 46 -11.71 -3.39 14.49
CA LEU A 46 -10.69 -4.10 13.71
C LEU A 46 -9.44 -4.38 14.56
N GLU A 47 -9.00 -3.43 15.39
CA GLU A 47 -7.93 -3.65 16.38
C GLU A 47 -8.24 -4.85 17.29
N LYS A 48 -9.46 -4.86 17.86
CA LYS A 48 -9.93 -5.98 18.72
C LYS A 48 -9.95 -7.31 17.97
N ALA A 49 -10.14 -7.29 16.65
CA ALA A 49 -10.11 -8.49 15.80
C ALA A 49 -8.69 -8.90 15.37
N GLY A 50 -7.64 -8.19 15.79
CA GLY A 50 -6.25 -8.51 15.49
C GLY A 50 -5.67 -7.78 14.27
N CYS A 51 -6.25 -6.64 13.87
CA CYS A 51 -5.68 -5.78 12.84
C CYS A 51 -4.46 -5.03 13.40
N ASP A 52 -3.32 -5.10 12.72
CA ASP A 52 -2.07 -4.44 13.11
C ASP A 52 -1.89 -3.06 12.50
N ILE A 53 -2.48 -2.81 11.32
CA ILE A 53 -2.34 -1.56 10.55
C ILE A 53 -3.68 -1.24 9.89
N ILE A 54 -4.13 0.00 9.98
CA ILE A 54 -5.38 0.42 9.34
C ILE A 54 -5.13 1.38 8.18
N ARG A 55 -5.92 1.27 7.11
CA ARG A 55 -5.92 2.20 5.97
C ARG A 55 -7.26 2.93 5.88
N VAL A 56 -7.21 4.23 5.58
CA VAL A 56 -8.36 5.06 5.28
C VAL A 56 -8.20 5.72 3.92
N ALA A 57 -9.30 5.92 3.19
CA ALA A 57 -9.29 6.67 1.94
C ALA A 57 -9.24 8.18 2.23
N VAL A 58 -8.46 8.93 1.44
CA VAL A 58 -8.35 10.39 1.60
C VAL A 58 -8.63 11.06 0.25
N PRO A 59 -9.92 11.21 -0.11
CA PRO A 59 -10.30 11.85 -1.36
C PRO A 59 -10.34 13.38 -1.30
N THR A 60 -10.41 13.97 -0.11
CA THR A 60 -10.62 15.41 0.12
C THR A 60 -9.67 15.97 1.17
N MET A 61 -9.54 17.29 1.23
CA MET A 61 -8.76 17.97 2.26
C MET A 61 -9.38 17.76 3.65
N GLU A 62 -10.71 17.77 3.75
CA GLU A 62 -11.42 17.47 5.00
C GLU A 62 -11.07 16.08 5.55
N ALA A 63 -11.00 15.07 4.68
CA ALA A 63 -10.54 13.74 5.05
C ALA A 63 -9.08 13.77 5.56
N ALA A 64 -8.19 14.52 4.91
CA ALA A 64 -6.80 14.66 5.34
C ALA A 64 -6.68 15.31 6.73
N GLU A 65 -7.44 16.38 6.99
CA GLU A 65 -7.49 17.06 8.28
C GLU A 65 -8.06 16.17 9.40
N SER A 66 -8.95 15.24 9.06
CA SER A 66 -9.56 14.31 10.01
C SER A 66 -8.56 13.25 10.53
N ILE A 67 -7.46 12.99 9.82
CA ILE A 67 -6.42 12.04 10.22
C ILE A 67 -5.92 12.31 11.64
N SER A 68 -5.64 13.59 11.99
CA SER A 68 -5.12 13.93 13.31
C SER A 68 -6.11 13.64 14.44
N LYS A 69 -7.42 13.78 14.18
CA LYS A 69 -8.48 13.48 15.15
C LYS A 69 -8.65 11.98 15.33
N ILE A 70 -8.56 11.21 14.25
CA ILE A 70 -8.62 9.74 14.26
C ILE A 70 -7.40 9.19 15.01
N LYS A 71 -6.19 9.63 14.66
CA LYS A 71 -4.93 9.17 15.28
C LYS A 71 -4.88 9.32 16.81
N LYS A 72 -5.53 10.33 17.37
CA LYS A 72 -5.60 10.53 18.82
C LYS A 72 -6.45 9.49 19.57
N GLN A 73 -7.22 8.68 18.85
CA GLN A 73 -8.22 7.77 19.42
C GLN A 73 -7.99 6.30 19.05
N ILE A 74 -6.98 6.00 18.25
CA ILE A 74 -6.61 4.65 17.81
C ILE A 74 -5.20 4.27 18.30
N HIS A 75 -4.87 2.97 18.32
CA HIS A 75 -3.63 2.48 18.90
C HIS A 75 -2.71 1.82 17.85
N ILE A 76 -3.21 1.60 16.62
CA ILE A 76 -2.45 1.00 15.52
C ILE A 76 -2.06 2.06 14.47
N PRO A 77 -0.98 1.82 13.70
CA PRO A 77 -0.56 2.69 12.63
C PRO A 77 -1.65 2.93 11.58
N LEU A 78 -1.74 4.18 11.09
CA LEU A 78 -2.70 4.61 10.11
C LEU A 78 -2.04 4.91 8.77
N VAL A 79 -2.57 4.31 7.71
CA VAL A 79 -2.16 4.52 6.31
C VAL A 79 -3.16 5.42 5.61
N ALA A 80 -2.70 6.53 5.05
CA ALA A 80 -3.50 7.40 4.19
C ALA A 80 -3.39 6.95 2.73
N ASP A 81 -4.53 6.71 2.09
CA ASP A 81 -4.64 6.27 0.70
C ASP A 81 -4.90 7.47 -0.21
N ILE A 82 -3.87 7.89 -0.95
CA ILE A 82 -3.88 9.05 -1.83
C ILE A 82 -3.78 8.57 -3.28
N HIS A 83 -4.61 9.10 -4.17
CA HIS A 83 -4.63 8.68 -5.57
C HIS A 83 -3.91 9.66 -6.52
N PHE A 84 -4.25 10.96 -6.50
CA PHE A 84 -3.81 11.89 -7.54
C PHE A 84 -3.30 13.24 -7.02
N ASP A 85 -3.75 13.69 -5.84
CA ASP A 85 -3.42 15.04 -5.35
C ASP A 85 -2.32 14.98 -4.28
N TYR A 86 -1.13 15.46 -4.63
CA TYR A 86 0.03 15.53 -3.73
C TYR A 86 -0.22 16.39 -2.48
N ARG A 87 -1.12 17.39 -2.57
CA ARG A 87 -1.46 18.27 -1.43
C ARG A 87 -2.13 17.49 -0.31
N LEU A 88 -2.97 16.51 -0.66
CA LEU A 88 -3.58 15.60 0.32
C LEU A 88 -2.51 14.74 1.01
N ALA A 89 -1.50 14.28 0.26
CA ALA A 89 -0.39 13.54 0.86
C ALA A 89 0.36 14.40 1.89
N LEU A 90 0.70 15.64 1.54
CA LEU A 90 1.37 16.57 2.46
C LEU A 90 0.51 16.85 3.71
N ALA A 91 -0.79 17.09 3.54
CA ALA A 91 -1.71 17.31 4.66
C ALA A 91 -1.80 16.09 5.58
N CYS A 92 -1.86 14.86 5.03
CA CYS A 92 -1.85 13.63 5.82
C CYS A 92 -0.55 13.41 6.58
N ILE A 93 0.60 13.72 5.98
CA ILE A 93 1.92 13.66 6.62
C ILE A 93 1.96 14.60 7.83
N GLU A 94 1.49 15.85 7.66
CA GLU A 94 1.40 16.82 8.75
C GLU A 94 0.39 16.40 9.83
N ALA A 95 -0.72 15.78 9.43
CA ALA A 95 -1.74 15.27 10.35
C ALA A 95 -1.31 14.00 11.12
N GLY A 96 -0.13 13.43 10.82
CA GLY A 96 0.46 12.30 11.55
C GLY A 96 0.11 10.92 11.01
N ALA A 97 -0.15 10.78 9.72
CA ALA A 97 -0.22 9.46 9.08
C ALA A 97 1.11 8.71 9.20
N ASP A 98 1.06 7.40 9.44
CA ASP A 98 2.26 6.57 9.65
C ASP A 98 2.79 5.96 8.34
N LYS A 99 2.00 5.95 7.27
CA LYS A 99 2.37 5.53 5.93
C LYS A 99 1.47 6.19 4.91
N ILE A 100 2.03 6.54 3.76
CA ILE A 100 1.26 7.03 2.61
C ILE A 100 1.19 5.95 1.55
N ARG A 101 0.00 5.67 1.02
CA ARG A 101 -0.18 4.90 -0.21
C ARG A 101 -0.38 5.87 -1.35
N LEU A 102 0.54 5.89 -2.28
CA LEU A 102 0.43 6.63 -3.55
C LEU A 102 1.32 5.99 -4.62
N ASN A 103 1.03 6.31 -5.87
CA ASN A 103 1.90 5.99 -6.99
C ASN A 103 2.57 7.28 -7.46
N PRO A 104 3.91 7.42 -7.35
CA PRO A 104 4.61 8.67 -7.65
C PRO A 104 4.32 9.23 -9.05
N GLY A 105 4.17 8.38 -10.05
CA GLY A 105 3.83 8.79 -11.41
C GLY A 105 2.42 9.35 -11.60
N ASN A 106 1.52 9.25 -10.59
CA ASN A 106 0.13 9.68 -10.69
C ASN A 106 -0.16 11.02 -10.01
N ILE A 107 0.81 11.60 -9.29
CA ILE A 107 0.60 12.82 -8.50
C ILE A 107 1.09 14.09 -9.20
N GLY A 108 1.30 14.03 -10.51
CA GLY A 108 1.61 15.16 -11.37
C GLY A 108 3.11 15.35 -11.61
N ALA A 109 3.55 16.61 -11.70
CA ALA A 109 4.92 16.96 -12.04
C ALA A 109 5.95 16.46 -10.99
N ARG A 110 7.21 16.31 -11.43
CA ARG A 110 8.32 15.81 -10.60
C ARG A 110 8.48 16.63 -9.31
N GLU A 111 8.30 17.94 -9.37
CA GLU A 111 8.40 18.83 -8.21
C GLU A 111 7.37 18.50 -7.12
N ASN A 112 6.22 17.96 -7.49
CA ASN A 112 5.21 17.52 -6.53
C ASN A 112 5.66 16.23 -5.82
N VAL A 113 6.26 15.31 -6.56
CA VAL A 113 6.83 14.07 -5.98
C VAL A 113 7.96 14.42 -5.01
N GLU A 114 8.87 15.34 -5.40
CA GLU A 114 9.97 15.82 -4.57
C GLU A 114 9.48 16.42 -3.25
N LYS A 115 8.41 17.22 -3.27
CA LYS A 115 7.79 17.77 -2.03
C LYS A 115 7.29 16.67 -1.11
N VAL A 116 6.57 15.68 -1.65
CA VAL A 116 6.04 14.56 -0.85
C VAL A 116 7.18 13.70 -0.29
N VAL A 117 8.16 13.35 -1.12
CA VAL A 117 9.32 12.56 -0.70
C VAL A 117 10.11 13.28 0.38
N LYS A 118 10.35 14.59 0.23
CA LYS A 118 11.02 15.41 1.25
C LYS A 118 10.27 15.35 2.58
N ALA A 119 8.97 15.58 2.58
CA ALA A 119 8.14 15.53 3.79
C ALA A 119 8.14 14.11 4.42
N CYS A 120 8.09 13.05 3.60
CA CYS A 120 8.19 11.67 4.07
C CYS A 120 9.56 11.38 4.72
N LYS A 121 10.66 11.85 4.12
CA LYS A 121 12.01 11.71 4.69
C LYS A 121 12.13 12.40 6.05
N GLU A 122 11.67 13.66 6.13
CA GLU A 122 11.76 14.46 7.37
C GLU A 122 10.99 13.84 8.53
N LYS A 123 9.91 13.13 8.25
CA LYS A 123 9.06 12.50 9.27
C LYS A 123 9.20 10.97 9.34
N HIS A 124 10.12 10.38 8.58
CA HIS A 124 10.35 8.94 8.51
C HIS A 124 9.07 8.14 8.17
N ILE A 125 8.30 8.64 7.23
CA ILE A 125 7.03 8.03 6.78
C ILE A 125 7.27 7.24 5.49
N PRO A 126 7.03 5.91 5.47
CA PRO A 126 7.22 5.11 4.27
C PRO A 126 6.10 5.33 3.25
N ILE A 127 6.43 5.08 1.98
CA ILE A 127 5.50 5.14 0.84
C ILE A 127 5.20 3.73 0.37
N ARG A 128 3.91 3.38 0.19
CA ARG A 128 3.52 2.17 -0.51
C ARG A 128 3.08 2.47 -1.94
N ILE A 129 3.81 1.90 -2.89
CA ILE A 129 3.43 1.85 -4.30
C ILE A 129 2.43 0.72 -4.48
N GLY A 130 1.26 1.01 -5.04
CA GLY A 130 0.18 0.03 -5.24
C GLY A 130 -0.15 -0.16 -6.71
N ILE A 131 0.34 -1.24 -7.30
CA ILE A 131 0.02 -1.62 -8.67
C ILE A 131 -1.23 -2.49 -8.67
N ASN A 132 -2.20 -2.12 -9.49
CA ASN A 132 -3.40 -2.91 -9.73
C ASN A 132 -3.46 -3.31 -11.21
N GLY A 133 -3.69 -4.59 -11.49
CA GLY A 133 -3.76 -5.10 -12.86
C GLY A 133 -4.83 -4.41 -13.72
N GLY A 134 -5.92 -3.96 -13.11
CA GLY A 134 -7.01 -3.25 -13.82
C GLY A 134 -6.75 -1.76 -14.12
N SER A 135 -5.65 -1.18 -13.65
CA SER A 135 -5.34 0.26 -13.80
C SER A 135 -3.87 0.52 -14.16
N LEU A 136 -3.31 -0.33 -15.00
CA LEU A 136 -1.97 -0.12 -15.57
C LEU A 136 -1.96 1.06 -16.54
N GLU A 137 -0.79 1.68 -16.71
CA GLU A 137 -0.55 2.76 -17.65
C GLU A 137 -0.91 2.33 -19.08
N LYS A 138 -1.41 3.29 -19.87
CA LYS A 138 -1.93 3.03 -21.22
C LYS A 138 -0.90 2.36 -22.13
N ASP A 139 0.34 2.82 -22.11
CA ASP A 139 1.44 2.25 -22.91
C ASP A 139 1.82 0.83 -22.50
N ILE A 140 1.73 0.49 -21.20
CA ILE A 140 1.91 -0.87 -20.72
C ILE A 140 0.75 -1.74 -21.19
N HIS A 141 -0.48 -1.23 -21.11
CA HIS A 141 -1.65 -1.95 -21.59
C HIS A 141 -1.57 -2.20 -23.11
N GLU A 142 -1.14 -1.24 -23.90
CA GLU A 142 -0.93 -1.37 -25.36
C GLU A 142 0.16 -2.42 -25.67
N LYS A 143 1.26 -2.41 -24.90
CA LYS A 143 2.39 -3.34 -25.08
C LYS A 143 2.03 -4.79 -24.80
N TYR A 144 1.24 -5.06 -23.75
CA TYR A 144 0.92 -6.43 -23.31
C TYR A 144 -0.46 -6.91 -23.72
N GLY A 145 -1.33 -6.03 -24.24
CA GLY A 145 -2.71 -6.34 -24.70
C GLY A 145 -3.71 -6.65 -23.58
N LYS A 146 -3.23 -7.07 -22.41
CA LYS A 146 -4.01 -7.39 -21.21
C LYS A 146 -3.13 -7.22 -19.97
N PRO A 147 -3.73 -7.18 -18.76
CA PRO A 147 -2.95 -7.23 -17.52
C PRO A 147 -2.09 -8.51 -17.45
N THR A 148 -0.79 -8.34 -17.22
CA THR A 148 0.17 -9.44 -17.06
C THR A 148 1.08 -9.17 -15.87
N ALA A 149 1.68 -10.21 -15.29
CA ALA A 149 2.66 -10.06 -14.22
C ALA A 149 3.84 -9.17 -14.65
N GLN A 150 4.35 -9.36 -15.87
CA GLN A 150 5.44 -8.56 -16.45
C GLN A 150 5.06 -7.09 -16.57
N GLY A 151 3.85 -6.79 -17.04
CA GLY A 151 3.34 -5.41 -17.13
C GLY A 151 3.22 -4.76 -15.76
N MET A 152 2.74 -5.49 -14.75
CA MET A 152 2.67 -4.99 -13.37
C MET A 152 4.07 -4.72 -12.79
N ILE A 153 5.06 -5.55 -13.07
CA ILE A 153 6.45 -5.32 -12.64
C ILE A 153 7.07 -4.13 -13.38
N GLU A 154 6.80 -3.97 -14.67
CA GLU A 154 7.28 -2.82 -15.44
C GLU A 154 6.72 -1.50 -14.87
N SER A 155 5.43 -1.46 -14.56
CA SER A 155 4.81 -0.32 -13.88
C SER A 155 5.48 -0.04 -12.53
N ALA A 156 5.67 -1.08 -11.71
CA ALA A 156 6.33 -0.92 -10.41
C ALA A 156 7.75 -0.36 -10.53
N LYS A 157 8.55 -0.86 -11.48
CA LYS A 157 9.93 -0.37 -11.73
C LYS A 157 9.95 1.13 -12.02
N ARG A 158 9.02 1.63 -12.83
CA ARG A 158 8.92 3.07 -13.14
C ARG A 158 8.66 3.90 -11.89
N HIS A 159 7.72 3.48 -11.06
CA HIS A 159 7.40 4.18 -9.81
C HIS A 159 8.51 4.08 -8.76
N VAL A 160 9.15 2.92 -8.64
CA VAL A 160 10.29 2.71 -7.74
C VAL A 160 11.46 3.59 -8.15
N GLN A 161 11.79 3.61 -9.45
CA GLN A 161 12.89 4.44 -9.97
C GLN A 161 12.72 5.93 -9.63
N ILE A 162 11.48 6.46 -9.70
CA ILE A 162 11.20 7.85 -9.32
C ILE A 162 11.57 8.12 -7.85
N LEU A 163 11.30 7.18 -6.95
CA LEU A 163 11.65 7.32 -5.53
C LEU A 163 13.15 7.13 -5.29
N GLU A 164 13.76 6.14 -5.94
CA GLU A 164 15.20 5.87 -5.83
C GLU A 164 16.06 7.03 -6.40
N ASP A 165 15.62 7.67 -7.49
CA ASP A 165 16.25 8.90 -8.05
C ASP A 165 16.24 10.06 -7.04
N LEU A 166 15.37 10.00 -6.03
CA LEU A 166 15.29 10.95 -4.93
C LEU A 166 15.90 10.41 -3.64
N ASP A 167 16.73 9.35 -3.70
CA ASP A 167 17.32 8.67 -2.54
C ASP A 167 16.27 8.25 -1.49
N PHE A 168 15.09 7.78 -1.92
CA PHE A 168 14.02 7.33 -1.04
C PHE A 168 13.83 5.81 -1.15
N TYR A 169 14.11 5.11 -0.06
CA TYR A 169 14.10 3.63 0.01
C TYR A 169 13.11 3.07 1.03
N ASP A 170 12.43 3.92 1.81
CA ASP A 170 11.38 3.48 2.74
C ASP A 170 10.09 3.15 1.98
N THR A 171 10.17 2.10 1.14
CA THR A 171 9.16 1.76 0.15
C THR A 171 8.59 0.36 0.40
N VAL A 172 7.28 0.22 0.23
CA VAL A 172 6.53 -1.05 0.26
C VAL A 172 5.84 -1.22 -1.09
N LEU A 173 5.79 -2.45 -1.62
CA LEU A 173 5.17 -2.73 -2.91
C LEU A 173 3.93 -3.60 -2.76
N SER A 174 2.93 -3.36 -3.60
CA SER A 174 1.77 -4.25 -3.72
C SER A 174 1.35 -4.45 -5.16
N PHE A 175 0.98 -5.69 -5.51
CA PHE A 175 0.60 -6.12 -6.85
C PHE A 175 -0.75 -6.84 -6.78
N LYS A 176 -1.84 -6.11 -6.96
CA LYS A 176 -3.20 -6.63 -6.76
C LYS A 176 -3.91 -6.89 -8.08
N SER A 177 -4.65 -7.97 -8.11
CA SER A 177 -5.57 -8.32 -9.20
C SER A 177 -6.83 -8.95 -8.63
N SER A 178 -7.91 -8.95 -9.38
CA SER A 178 -9.12 -9.74 -9.10
C SER A 178 -8.97 -11.22 -9.50
N ASP A 179 -7.97 -11.51 -10.34
CA ASP A 179 -7.55 -12.86 -10.70
C ASP A 179 -6.45 -13.32 -9.72
N PRO A 180 -6.72 -14.36 -8.90
CA PRO A 180 -5.75 -14.86 -7.94
C PRO A 180 -4.50 -15.47 -8.60
N LEU A 181 -4.60 -16.05 -9.79
CA LEU A 181 -3.44 -16.63 -10.49
C LEU A 181 -2.49 -15.54 -10.97
N LEU A 182 -3.03 -14.48 -11.60
CA LEU A 182 -2.23 -13.31 -11.98
C LEU A 182 -1.60 -12.65 -10.74
N CYS A 183 -2.33 -12.61 -9.62
CA CYS A 183 -1.82 -12.09 -8.36
C CYS A 183 -0.60 -12.89 -7.88
N ILE A 184 -0.69 -14.23 -7.88
CA ILE A 184 0.41 -15.14 -7.51
C ILE A 184 1.62 -14.94 -8.42
N GLU A 185 1.43 -14.92 -9.74
CA GLU A 185 2.51 -14.72 -10.71
C GLU A 185 3.21 -13.37 -10.50
N ALA A 186 2.43 -12.29 -10.30
CA ALA A 186 2.98 -10.96 -10.10
C ALA A 186 3.81 -10.86 -8.81
N TYR A 187 3.35 -11.44 -7.70
CA TYR A 187 4.13 -11.42 -6.44
C TYR A 187 5.36 -12.31 -6.50
N ARG A 188 5.31 -13.47 -7.17
CA ARG A 188 6.51 -14.31 -7.40
C ARG A 188 7.57 -13.54 -8.18
N LEU A 189 7.17 -12.86 -9.25
CA LEU A 189 8.08 -12.06 -10.06
C LEU A 189 8.59 -10.82 -9.29
N ALA A 190 7.72 -10.20 -8.47
CA ALA A 190 8.11 -9.09 -7.60
C ALA A 190 9.16 -9.50 -6.58
N ALA A 191 9.00 -10.66 -5.92
CA ALA A 191 9.94 -11.18 -4.93
C ALA A 191 11.31 -11.56 -5.55
N GLN A 192 11.38 -11.81 -6.84
CA GLN A 192 12.63 -12.02 -7.58
C GLN A 192 13.27 -10.71 -8.05
N THR A 193 12.50 -9.65 -8.13
CA THR A 193 12.90 -8.40 -8.79
C THR A 193 13.29 -7.30 -7.78
N PHE A 194 12.65 -7.30 -6.61
CA PHE A 194 12.77 -6.22 -5.62
C PHE A 194 13.12 -6.77 -4.23
N ASP A 195 13.91 -5.99 -3.50
CA ASP A 195 14.22 -6.25 -2.08
C ASP A 195 13.27 -5.54 -1.11
N TYR A 196 12.23 -4.88 -1.62
CA TYR A 196 11.23 -4.19 -0.82
C TYR A 196 10.20 -5.16 -0.24
N PRO A 197 9.70 -4.94 1.00
CA PRO A 197 8.66 -5.79 1.55
C PRO A 197 7.38 -5.69 0.72
N LEU A 198 6.69 -6.83 0.59
CA LEU A 198 5.51 -6.98 -0.23
C LEU A 198 4.24 -6.92 0.62
N HIS A 199 3.28 -6.11 0.20
CA HIS A 199 1.95 -6.05 0.77
C HIS A 199 1.01 -6.91 -0.07
N LEU A 200 0.74 -8.14 0.37
CA LEU A 200 -0.08 -9.10 -0.34
C LEU A 200 -1.57 -8.73 -0.27
N GLY A 201 -2.31 -8.99 -1.34
CA GLY A 201 -3.75 -8.82 -1.37
C GLY A 201 -4.37 -9.08 -2.73
N VAL A 202 -5.60 -9.59 -2.71
CA VAL A 202 -6.50 -9.66 -3.87
C VAL A 202 -7.43 -8.45 -3.81
N THR A 203 -7.76 -7.86 -4.95
CA THR A 203 -8.70 -6.72 -5.03
C THR A 203 -9.93 -7.10 -5.84
N GLU A 204 -11.06 -6.40 -5.62
CA GLU A 204 -12.32 -6.64 -6.36
C GLU A 204 -12.70 -8.12 -6.41
N ALA A 205 -12.59 -8.79 -5.26
CA ALA A 205 -12.68 -10.24 -5.17
C ALA A 205 -14.12 -10.79 -5.12
N GLY A 206 -15.12 -9.92 -5.15
CA GLY A 206 -16.54 -10.28 -5.16
C GLY A 206 -17.17 -10.30 -3.77
N THR A 207 -18.11 -11.25 -3.54
CA THR A 207 -18.80 -11.42 -2.24
C THR A 207 -17.81 -11.86 -1.15
N THR A 208 -18.22 -11.79 0.11
CA THR A 208 -17.40 -12.24 1.25
C THR A 208 -16.88 -13.66 1.07
N MET A 209 -17.73 -14.61 0.63
CA MET A 209 -17.32 -15.99 0.39
C MET A 209 -16.31 -16.09 -0.76
N THR A 210 -16.59 -15.48 -1.91
CA THR A 210 -15.69 -15.51 -3.07
C THR A 210 -14.37 -14.82 -2.74
N SER A 211 -14.42 -13.71 -2.01
CA SER A 211 -13.23 -12.99 -1.56
C SER A 211 -12.37 -13.82 -0.61
N ALA A 212 -12.99 -14.53 0.35
CA ALA A 212 -12.29 -15.43 1.25
C ALA A 212 -11.59 -16.55 0.48
N ILE A 213 -12.27 -17.19 -0.48
CA ILE A 213 -11.70 -18.27 -1.30
C ILE A 213 -10.51 -17.75 -2.13
N LYS A 214 -10.69 -16.66 -2.87
CA LYS A 214 -9.64 -16.08 -3.73
C LYS A 214 -8.44 -15.61 -2.89
N SER A 215 -8.68 -14.96 -1.77
CA SER A 215 -7.62 -14.49 -0.88
C SER A 215 -6.88 -15.65 -0.24
N SER A 216 -7.60 -16.69 0.24
CA SER A 216 -6.97 -17.89 0.81
C SER A 216 -6.09 -18.60 -0.21
N LEU A 217 -6.56 -18.72 -1.46
CA LEU A 217 -5.77 -19.32 -2.54
C LEU A 217 -4.50 -18.50 -2.82
N ALA A 218 -4.64 -17.20 -3.09
CA ALA A 218 -3.50 -16.38 -3.48
C ALA A 218 -2.53 -16.16 -2.32
N LEU A 219 -3.00 -15.67 -1.18
CA LEU A 219 -2.13 -15.37 -0.04
C LEU A 219 -1.58 -16.65 0.59
N GLY A 220 -2.39 -17.70 0.74
CA GLY A 220 -1.95 -18.98 1.28
C GLY A 220 -0.81 -19.57 0.45
N THR A 221 -0.93 -19.55 -0.88
CA THR A 221 0.14 -20.02 -1.78
C THR A 221 1.43 -19.21 -1.58
N LEU A 222 1.35 -17.86 -1.62
CA LEU A 222 2.51 -16.98 -1.50
C LEU A 222 3.20 -17.12 -0.14
N LEU A 223 2.44 -17.14 0.94
CA LEU A 223 2.97 -17.31 2.30
C LEU A 223 3.64 -18.68 2.48
N ASN A 224 3.05 -19.75 1.93
CA ASN A 224 3.65 -21.09 1.96
C ASN A 224 4.94 -21.17 1.15
N GLU A 225 5.12 -20.34 0.15
CA GLU A 225 6.33 -20.25 -0.68
C GLU A 225 7.43 -19.37 -0.04
N GLY A 226 7.13 -18.68 1.07
CA GLY A 226 8.06 -17.82 1.79
C GLY A 226 8.11 -16.37 1.30
N ILE A 227 7.03 -15.92 0.63
CA ILE A 227 6.84 -14.51 0.21
C ILE A 227 6.11 -13.70 1.29
#